data_b6d4ba84989801d21d7b1a05d8c6eea2
#
_entry.id   b6d4ba84989801d21d7b1a05d8c6eea2
#
_cell.length_a   1.000
_cell.length_b   1.000
_cell.length_c   1.000
_cell.angle_alpha   90.00
_cell.angle_beta   90.00
_cell.angle_gamma   90.00
#
_symmetry.space_group_name_H-M   'P 1'
#
loop_
_entity.id
_entity.type
_entity.pdbx_description
1 polymer ?
#
loop_
_entity_poly.entity_id
_entity_poly.type
_entity_poly.pdbx_seq_one_letter_code
_entity_poly.pdbx_strand_id
1 'polypeptide(L)'
;APWLDGSKFGDGVPVTRFNVARFRPGHGQGSMTAAQWQQGAKVFAEHLKAKGWWDKAYVYGKDEPWLKDADKAYAQINKDIDLLFAASPLWKGKVLITGPYDTNIDDGKVGIWCPVTPMYDDWFWAWEPKAGWKEYTARFNKGEELWFYVCNANIPPYAGYDIDTAMGYEPRIVKWGTWFERATGFLFWRTNYWVDQDPWNVWANVKEFTKTMARNGDGFLFYPGDHDGTAG
;
A
#
# COMPACT_ATOMS: atom_id res chain seq x y z
N ALA A 1 -15.60 -12.98 -11.09
CA ALA A 1 -15.30 -11.81 -11.93
C ALA A 1 -14.04 -12.09 -12.73
N PRO A 2 -14.01 -11.72 -14.04
CA PRO A 2 -12.94 -12.15 -14.95
C PRO A 2 -11.51 -11.77 -14.53
N TRP A 3 -11.35 -10.71 -13.75
CA TRP A 3 -10.07 -10.33 -13.17
C TRP A 3 -9.62 -11.22 -12.01
N LEU A 4 -10.59 -11.68 -11.20
CA LEU A 4 -10.31 -12.45 -9.99
C LEU A 4 -10.17 -13.96 -10.25
N ASP A 5 -10.67 -14.44 -11.36
CA ASP A 5 -10.54 -15.83 -11.80
C ASP A 5 -9.49 -16.05 -12.91
N GLY A 6 -8.89 -14.94 -13.41
CA GLY A 6 -7.87 -14.97 -14.44
C GLY A 6 -8.38 -15.00 -15.88
N SER A 7 -9.67 -15.18 -16.10
CA SER A 7 -10.23 -15.32 -17.46
C SER A 7 -10.13 -14.04 -18.32
N LYS A 8 -9.84 -12.89 -17.68
CA LYS A 8 -9.58 -11.63 -18.39
C LYS A 8 -8.18 -11.56 -19.01
N PHE A 9 -7.23 -12.33 -18.51
CA PHE A 9 -5.84 -12.26 -18.92
C PHE A 9 -5.49 -13.40 -19.89
N GLY A 10 -4.63 -13.13 -20.86
CA GLY A 10 -4.23 -14.11 -21.85
C GLY A 10 -3.42 -15.30 -21.29
N ASP A 11 -2.76 -15.10 -20.16
CA ASP A 11 -1.99 -16.12 -19.43
C ASP A 11 -2.85 -16.87 -18.38
N GLY A 12 -4.09 -16.48 -18.19
CA GLY A 12 -5.00 -17.09 -17.21
C GLY A 12 -4.65 -16.81 -15.74
N VAL A 13 -3.64 -15.97 -15.47
CA VAL A 13 -3.20 -15.69 -14.10
C VAL A 13 -4.17 -14.71 -13.44
N PRO A 14 -4.84 -15.08 -12.33
CA PRO A 14 -5.78 -14.20 -11.65
C PRO A 14 -5.08 -13.11 -10.85
N VAL A 15 -5.78 -11.98 -10.62
CA VAL A 15 -5.37 -11.01 -9.63
C VAL A 15 -5.28 -11.68 -8.26
N THR A 16 -4.15 -11.51 -7.60
CA THR A 16 -3.86 -12.16 -6.31
C THR A 16 -4.36 -11.37 -5.11
N ARG A 17 -4.38 -10.04 -5.21
CA ARG A 17 -4.83 -9.12 -4.14
C ARG A 17 -5.58 -7.93 -4.74
N PHE A 18 -6.61 -7.44 -4.05
CA PHE A 18 -7.31 -6.22 -4.41
C PHE A 18 -7.76 -5.44 -3.19
N ASN A 19 -7.72 -4.11 -3.32
CA ASN A 19 -8.14 -3.19 -2.26
C ASN A 19 -9.65 -2.99 -2.27
N VAL A 20 -10.27 -3.13 -1.10
CA VAL A 20 -11.70 -2.83 -0.87
C VAL A 20 -11.83 -1.37 -0.40
N ALA A 21 -11.58 -0.43 -1.29
CA ALA A 21 -11.49 0.99 -0.96
C ALA A 21 -12.75 1.58 -0.29
N ARG A 22 -13.94 1.08 -0.63
CA ARG A 22 -15.22 1.58 -0.10
C ARG A 22 -15.34 1.45 1.42
N PHE A 23 -14.72 0.44 1.99
CA PHE A 23 -14.81 0.16 3.43
C PHE A 23 -13.52 0.51 4.17
N ARG A 24 -12.73 1.37 3.59
CA ARG A 24 -11.52 1.90 4.22
C ARG A 24 -11.85 2.59 5.55
N PRO A 25 -11.28 2.15 6.67
CA PRO A 25 -11.47 2.79 7.97
C PRO A 25 -11.12 4.28 7.91
N GLY A 26 -11.96 5.13 8.50
CA GLY A 26 -11.74 6.58 8.56
C GLY A 26 -11.98 7.35 7.25
N HIS A 27 -12.27 6.69 6.15
CA HIS A 27 -12.62 7.35 4.90
C HIS A 27 -14.12 7.30 4.64
N GLY A 28 -14.67 8.49 4.65
CA GLY A 28 -15.93 8.87 4.02
C GLY A 28 -17.06 7.85 4.14
N GLN A 29 -17.76 7.88 5.24
CA GLN A 29 -19.09 7.29 5.23
C GLN A 29 -19.98 8.03 4.21
N GLY A 30 -19.46 9.13 3.65
CA GLY A 30 -20.19 9.97 2.71
C GLY A 30 -21.51 10.42 3.30
N SER A 31 -22.62 10.18 2.57
CA SER A 31 -23.97 10.41 3.05
C SER A 31 -24.54 9.26 3.91
N MET A 32 -23.78 8.19 4.13
CA MET A 32 -24.22 7.02 4.92
C MET A 32 -24.07 7.28 6.42
N THR A 33 -25.03 6.81 7.20
CA THR A 33 -24.86 6.70 8.65
C THR A 33 -23.84 5.59 9.00
N ALA A 34 -23.29 5.63 10.21
CA ALA A 34 -22.39 4.57 10.68
C ALA A 34 -23.03 3.17 10.58
N ALA A 35 -24.31 3.05 10.92
CA ALA A 35 -25.03 1.79 10.84
C ALA A 35 -25.18 1.29 9.40
N GLN A 36 -25.48 2.18 8.45
CA GLN A 36 -25.57 1.83 7.03
C GLN A 36 -24.20 1.39 6.49
N TRP A 37 -23.14 2.08 6.87
CA TRP A 37 -21.78 1.73 6.49
C TRP A 37 -21.37 0.35 7.06
N GLN A 38 -21.64 0.10 8.35
CA GLN A 38 -21.36 -1.19 8.99
C GLN A 38 -22.16 -2.32 8.34
N GLN A 39 -23.46 -2.11 8.08
CA GLN A 39 -24.27 -3.10 7.37
C GLN A 39 -23.72 -3.40 5.98
N GLY A 40 -23.30 -2.38 5.24
CA GLY A 40 -22.65 -2.53 3.94
C GLY A 40 -21.35 -3.31 4.02
N ALA A 41 -20.49 -3.01 5.00
CA ALA A 41 -19.23 -3.70 5.22
C ALA A 41 -19.44 -5.18 5.55
N LYS A 42 -20.45 -5.51 6.37
CA LYS A 42 -20.84 -6.89 6.68
C LYS A 42 -21.28 -7.65 5.43
N VAL A 43 -22.27 -7.14 4.74
CA VAL A 43 -22.84 -7.79 3.54
C VAL A 43 -21.78 -7.98 2.45
N PHE A 44 -20.87 -6.99 2.30
CA PHE A 44 -19.80 -7.08 1.31
C PHE A 44 -18.77 -8.17 1.68
N ALA A 45 -18.38 -8.27 2.95
CA ALA A 45 -17.49 -9.32 3.41
C ALA A 45 -18.09 -10.71 3.17
N GLU A 46 -19.36 -10.89 3.52
CA GLU A 46 -20.10 -12.13 3.29
C GLU A 46 -20.18 -12.48 1.80
N HIS A 47 -20.46 -11.46 0.95
CA HIS A 47 -20.47 -11.64 -0.49
C HIS A 47 -19.13 -12.11 -1.05
N LEU A 48 -18.02 -11.46 -0.66
CA LEU A 48 -16.68 -11.84 -1.11
C LEU A 48 -16.33 -13.27 -0.66
N LYS A 49 -16.72 -13.64 0.57
CA LYS A 49 -16.53 -14.98 1.10
C LYS A 49 -17.32 -16.01 0.29
N ALA A 50 -18.59 -15.74 0.02
CA ALA A 50 -19.45 -16.62 -0.77
C ALA A 50 -18.95 -16.82 -2.21
N LYS A 51 -18.25 -15.83 -2.76
CA LYS A 51 -17.60 -15.89 -4.09
C LYS A 51 -16.22 -16.54 -4.10
N GLY A 52 -15.66 -16.91 -2.96
CA GLY A 52 -14.29 -17.42 -2.86
C GLY A 52 -13.20 -16.36 -3.12
N TRP A 53 -13.53 -15.08 -2.99
CA TRP A 53 -12.58 -13.97 -3.26
C TRP A 53 -12.05 -13.32 -1.98
N TRP A 54 -12.53 -13.76 -0.82
CA TRP A 54 -12.20 -13.16 0.47
C TRP A 54 -10.69 -13.13 0.75
N ASP A 55 -9.97 -14.20 0.43
CA ASP A 55 -8.55 -14.29 0.71
C ASP A 55 -7.72 -13.30 -0.10
N LYS A 56 -8.26 -12.84 -1.23
CA LYS A 56 -7.63 -11.83 -2.09
C LYS A 56 -7.91 -10.40 -1.64
N ALA A 57 -8.90 -10.19 -0.77
CA ALA A 57 -9.33 -8.86 -0.35
C ALA A 57 -8.48 -8.31 0.79
N TYR A 58 -8.16 -7.02 0.74
CA TYR A 58 -7.63 -6.25 1.86
C TYR A 58 -8.24 -4.84 1.87
N VAL A 59 -8.15 -4.18 3.01
CA VAL A 59 -8.59 -2.79 3.18
C VAL A 59 -7.37 -1.92 3.43
N TYR A 60 -7.16 -0.94 2.56
CA TYR A 60 -6.15 0.08 2.79
C TYR A 60 -6.64 1.02 3.90
N GLY A 61 -6.08 0.90 5.08
CA GLY A 61 -6.54 1.62 6.27
C GLY A 61 -6.15 3.08 6.26
N LYS A 62 -4.92 3.38 6.61
CA LYS A 62 -4.41 4.75 6.66
C LYS A 62 -3.07 4.84 5.96
N ASP A 63 -2.88 5.96 5.26
CA ASP A 63 -1.65 6.30 4.58
C ASP A 63 -0.74 7.07 5.52
N GLU A 64 0.48 6.56 5.70
CA GLU A 64 1.59 7.18 6.41
C GLU A 64 1.20 7.91 7.71
N PRO A 65 0.55 7.21 8.68
CA PRO A 65 0.04 7.85 9.90
C PRO A 65 1.13 8.43 10.80
N TRP A 66 2.37 8.06 10.56
CA TRP A 66 3.56 8.49 11.30
C TRP A 66 4.06 9.89 10.91
N LEU A 67 3.64 10.43 9.75
CA LEU A 67 4.15 11.69 9.21
C LEU A 67 3.68 12.92 9.98
N LYS A 68 2.44 12.91 10.46
CA LYS A 68 1.85 14.08 11.10
C LYS A 68 0.89 13.69 12.21
N ASP A 69 1.06 14.34 13.38
CA ASP A 69 0.20 14.13 14.56
C ASP A 69 -0.02 12.61 14.84
N ALA A 70 1.06 11.84 14.86
CA ALA A 70 1.04 10.37 14.88
C ALA A 70 0.14 9.81 15.99
N ASP A 71 0.20 10.35 17.21
CA ASP A 71 -0.61 9.86 18.34
C ASP A 71 -2.11 10.00 18.08
N LYS A 72 -2.53 11.13 17.50
CA LYS A 72 -3.94 11.35 17.13
C LYS A 72 -4.33 10.43 15.97
N ALA A 73 -3.44 10.26 14.99
CA ALA A 73 -3.67 9.38 13.86
C ALA A 73 -3.85 7.93 14.31
N TYR A 74 -2.98 7.43 15.19
CA TYR A 74 -3.07 6.08 15.72
C TYR A 74 -4.32 5.85 16.58
N ALA A 75 -4.66 6.81 17.45
CA ALA A 75 -5.89 6.75 18.24
C ALA A 75 -7.15 6.70 17.34
N GLN A 76 -7.16 7.45 16.25
CA GLN A 76 -8.27 7.43 15.29
C GLN A 76 -8.30 6.11 14.51
N ILE A 77 -7.16 5.60 14.06
CA ILE A 77 -7.05 4.30 13.39
C ILE A 77 -7.64 3.19 14.24
N ASN A 78 -7.29 3.15 15.53
CA ASN A 78 -7.82 2.14 16.45
C ASN A 78 -9.35 2.17 16.50
N LYS A 79 -9.96 3.35 16.59
CA LYS A 79 -11.43 3.52 16.59
C LYS A 79 -12.07 3.09 15.25
N ASP A 80 -11.46 3.47 14.15
CA ASP A 80 -11.99 3.18 12.81
C ASP A 80 -11.95 1.69 12.51
N ILE A 81 -10.89 0.99 12.96
CA ILE A 81 -10.78 -0.46 12.82
C ILE A 81 -11.79 -1.17 13.73
N ASP A 82 -12.02 -0.67 14.95
CA ASP A 82 -13.07 -1.21 15.84
C ASP A 82 -14.45 -1.16 15.19
N LEU A 83 -14.79 -0.05 14.53
CA LEU A 83 -16.04 0.05 13.79
C LEU A 83 -16.14 -0.98 12.64
N LEU A 84 -15.02 -1.22 11.94
CA LEU A 84 -14.97 -2.22 10.88
C LEU A 84 -15.12 -3.64 11.44
N PHE A 85 -14.44 -3.96 12.53
CA PHE A 85 -14.52 -5.28 13.17
C PHE A 85 -15.90 -5.53 13.81
N ALA A 86 -16.54 -4.48 14.33
CA ALA A 86 -17.92 -4.54 14.81
C ALA A 86 -18.93 -4.81 13.68
N ALA A 87 -18.62 -4.40 12.46
CA ALA A 87 -19.46 -4.74 11.29
C ALA A 87 -19.38 -6.23 10.96
N SER A 88 -18.19 -6.80 10.97
CA SER A 88 -17.95 -8.24 10.79
C SER A 88 -16.57 -8.64 11.28
N PRO A 89 -16.45 -9.73 12.07
CA PRO A 89 -15.14 -10.26 12.48
C PRO A 89 -14.31 -10.79 11.30
N LEU A 90 -14.89 -10.97 10.13
CA LEU A 90 -14.17 -11.35 8.92
C LEU A 90 -13.07 -10.34 8.57
N TRP A 91 -13.24 -9.05 8.88
CA TRP A 91 -12.26 -8.00 8.57
C TRP A 91 -10.95 -8.10 9.36
N LYS A 92 -10.88 -8.92 10.41
CA LYS A 92 -9.64 -9.16 11.15
C LYS A 92 -8.56 -9.73 10.22
N GLY A 93 -7.35 -9.18 10.31
CA GLY A 93 -6.24 -9.54 9.45
C GLY A 93 -6.28 -8.97 8.02
N LYS A 94 -7.28 -8.13 7.71
CA LYS A 94 -7.45 -7.57 6.35
C LYS A 94 -7.07 -6.10 6.21
N VAL A 95 -6.71 -5.44 7.30
CA VAL A 95 -6.35 -4.01 7.28
C VAL A 95 -4.86 -3.85 6.99
N LEU A 96 -4.55 -3.05 5.97
CA LEU A 96 -3.21 -2.62 5.61
C LEU A 96 -2.96 -1.19 6.09
N ILE A 97 -1.80 -0.94 6.66
CA ILE A 97 -1.30 0.41 6.99
C ILE A 97 0.04 0.62 6.30
N THR A 98 0.18 1.73 5.57
CA THR A 98 1.49 2.16 5.07
C THR A 98 2.27 2.83 6.17
N GLY A 99 3.22 2.12 6.72
CA GLY A 99 4.07 2.56 7.82
C GLY A 99 4.70 1.39 8.55
N PRO A 100 5.69 1.67 9.40
CA PRO A 100 6.30 0.65 10.24
C PRO A 100 5.30 0.13 11.27
N TYR A 101 5.59 -1.06 11.79
CA TYR A 101 4.89 -1.53 12.97
C TYR A 101 5.03 -0.52 14.12
N ASP A 102 3.92 -0.22 14.80
CA ASP A 102 3.89 0.73 15.89
C ASP A 102 2.98 0.21 17.02
N THR A 103 3.47 0.27 18.25
CA THR A 103 2.75 -0.21 19.43
C THR A 103 1.57 0.67 19.86
N ASN A 104 1.44 1.87 19.28
CA ASN A 104 0.27 2.74 19.47
C ASN A 104 -0.96 2.26 18.69
N ILE A 105 -0.79 1.28 17.79
CA ILE A 105 -1.90 0.57 17.18
C ILE A 105 -2.11 -0.72 17.98
N ASP A 106 -3.33 -0.92 18.46
CA ASP A 106 -3.66 -2.07 19.28
C ASP A 106 -3.38 -3.39 18.56
N ASP A 107 -2.86 -4.36 19.28
CA ASP A 107 -2.46 -5.67 18.74
C ASP A 107 -3.63 -6.38 18.03
N GLY A 108 -3.32 -6.99 16.89
CA GLY A 108 -4.30 -7.70 16.06
C GLY A 108 -5.25 -6.82 15.23
N LYS A 109 -5.11 -5.49 15.24
CA LYS A 109 -5.92 -4.58 14.41
C LYS A 109 -5.40 -4.50 12.99
N VAL A 110 -4.09 -4.50 12.79
CA VAL A 110 -3.46 -4.48 11.48
C VAL A 110 -3.07 -5.90 11.09
N GLY A 111 -3.43 -6.30 9.89
CA GLY A 111 -3.06 -7.60 9.34
C GLY A 111 -1.92 -7.52 8.34
N ILE A 112 -1.68 -6.34 7.77
CA ILE A 112 -0.66 -6.11 6.74
C ILE A 112 0.09 -4.83 7.06
N TRP A 113 1.34 -4.95 7.47
CA TRP A 113 2.24 -3.83 7.69
C TRP A 113 3.00 -3.53 6.41
N CYS A 114 3.03 -2.27 5.98
CA CYS A 114 3.64 -1.87 4.73
C CYS A 114 4.56 -0.66 4.95
N PRO A 115 5.76 -0.83 5.53
CA PRO A 115 6.73 0.26 5.64
C PRO A 115 7.33 0.62 4.29
N VAL A 116 7.74 1.88 4.14
CA VAL A 116 8.71 2.24 3.11
C VAL A 116 10.04 1.54 3.42
N THR A 117 10.70 1.04 2.39
CA THR A 117 11.89 0.18 2.61
C THR A 117 12.96 0.77 3.53
N PRO A 118 13.28 2.09 3.49
CA PRO A 118 14.20 2.69 4.45
C PRO A 118 13.79 2.60 5.92
N MET A 119 12.50 2.53 6.23
CA MET A 119 12.01 2.42 7.61
C MET A 119 12.05 1.01 8.19
N TYR A 120 12.36 0.02 7.35
CA TYR A 120 12.57 -1.35 7.79
C TYR A 120 13.99 -1.57 8.31
N ASP A 121 14.93 -0.68 7.97
CA ASP A 121 16.34 -0.79 8.30
C ASP A 121 16.69 0.12 9.49
N ASP A 122 17.31 -0.45 10.50
CA ASP A 122 17.84 0.25 11.69
C ASP A 122 18.89 1.33 11.33
N TRP A 123 19.32 1.38 10.08
CA TRP A 123 20.38 2.26 9.59
C TRP A 123 19.91 3.60 9.05
N PHE A 124 18.60 3.80 8.86
CA PHE A 124 18.09 5.03 8.28
C PHE A 124 17.89 6.12 9.35
N TRP A 125 18.93 6.87 9.58
CA TRP A 125 19.05 7.94 10.59
C TRP A 125 18.01 9.07 10.49
N ALA A 126 17.35 9.26 9.34
CA ALA A 126 16.40 10.37 9.14
C ALA A 126 15.01 10.11 9.73
N TRP A 127 14.66 8.83 9.91
CA TRP A 127 13.37 8.43 10.48
C TRP A 127 13.65 7.31 11.46
N GLU A 128 13.59 7.59 12.74
CA GLU A 128 13.83 6.58 13.77
C GLU A 128 13.04 5.30 13.43
N PRO A 129 13.69 4.19 13.12
CA PRO A 129 12.99 2.96 12.80
C PRO A 129 12.26 2.51 14.06
N LYS A 130 10.94 2.42 13.97
CA LYS A 130 10.13 1.97 15.10
C LYS A 130 10.06 0.44 15.19
N ALA A 131 10.40 -0.24 14.12
CA ALA A 131 10.37 -1.69 14.05
C ALA A 131 11.33 -2.20 12.98
N GLY A 132 12.10 -3.18 13.33
CA GLY A 132 13.00 -3.90 12.43
C GLY A 132 12.57 -5.35 12.24
N TRP A 133 13.45 -6.13 11.69
CA TRP A 133 13.26 -7.55 11.38
C TRP A 133 12.75 -8.38 12.58
N LYS A 134 13.18 -8.09 13.81
CA LYS A 134 12.74 -8.83 15.00
C LYS A 134 11.25 -8.65 15.27
N GLU A 135 10.79 -7.42 15.19
CA GLU A 135 9.38 -7.07 15.39
C GLU A 135 8.51 -7.69 14.31
N TYR A 136 8.92 -7.63 13.06
CA TYR A 136 8.19 -8.26 11.96
C TYR A 136 8.18 -9.78 12.04
N THR A 137 9.28 -10.43 12.49
CA THR A 137 9.27 -11.86 12.74
C THR A 137 8.22 -12.25 13.80
N ALA A 138 8.11 -11.45 14.87
CA ALA A 138 7.06 -11.67 15.86
C ALA A 138 5.65 -11.48 15.28
N ARG A 139 5.47 -10.55 14.35
CA ARG A 139 4.19 -10.33 13.64
C ARG A 139 3.86 -11.51 12.72
N PHE A 140 4.82 -12.03 11.96
CA PHE A 140 4.62 -13.23 11.14
C PHE A 140 4.14 -14.44 11.96
N ASN A 141 4.69 -14.64 13.16
CA ASN A 141 4.26 -15.70 14.06
C ASN A 141 2.81 -15.53 14.55
N LYS A 142 2.25 -14.34 14.44
CA LYS A 142 0.83 -14.04 14.72
C LYS A 142 -0.05 -14.12 13.46
N GLY A 143 0.51 -14.46 12.31
CA GLY A 143 -0.21 -14.52 11.03
C GLY A 143 -0.42 -13.18 10.32
N GLU A 144 0.30 -12.14 10.75
CA GLU A 144 0.31 -10.85 10.05
C GLU A 144 1.26 -10.90 8.85
N GLU A 145 1.04 -10.03 7.85
CA GLU A 145 1.85 -9.94 6.64
C GLU A 145 2.75 -8.70 6.66
N LEU A 146 3.90 -8.81 6.04
CA LEU A 146 4.75 -7.69 5.67
C LEU A 146 4.62 -7.42 4.17
N TRP A 147 4.37 -6.18 3.81
CA TRP A 147 4.54 -5.65 2.47
C TRP A 147 5.59 -4.55 2.51
N PHE A 148 6.15 -4.21 1.36
CA PHE A 148 6.99 -3.02 1.23
C PHE A 148 6.40 -2.05 0.22
N TYR A 149 6.74 -0.77 0.36
CA TYR A 149 6.59 0.19 -0.71
C TYR A 149 7.87 1.01 -0.92
N VAL A 150 7.97 1.57 -2.10
CA VAL A 150 8.98 2.58 -2.45
C VAL A 150 8.28 3.82 -2.97
N CYS A 151 8.93 4.96 -2.80
CA CYS A 151 8.48 6.26 -3.27
C CYS A 151 9.71 7.17 -3.40
N ASN A 152 9.51 8.46 -3.61
CA ASN A 152 10.58 9.47 -3.65
C ASN A 152 11.46 9.54 -2.38
N ALA A 153 11.11 8.84 -1.31
CA ALA A 153 11.91 8.74 -0.11
C ALA A 153 13.09 7.74 -0.21
N ASN A 154 13.09 6.91 -1.24
CA ASN A 154 14.14 5.94 -1.47
C ASN A 154 15.36 6.62 -2.12
N ILE A 155 16.34 6.94 -1.29
CA ILE A 155 17.62 7.48 -1.73
C ILE A 155 18.73 6.47 -1.42
N PRO A 156 19.86 6.48 -2.14
CA PRO A 156 20.97 5.59 -1.83
C PRO A 156 21.32 5.60 -0.34
N PRO A 157 21.56 4.46 0.28
CA PRO A 157 21.77 3.13 -0.32
C PRO A 157 20.50 2.32 -0.62
N TYR A 158 19.32 2.88 -0.41
CA TYR A 158 18.04 2.16 -0.61
C TYR A 158 17.61 2.20 -2.07
N ALA A 159 17.35 1.03 -2.62
CA ALA A 159 16.89 0.89 -3.99
C ALA A 159 15.46 1.43 -4.17
N GLY A 160 15.20 2.06 -5.31
CA GLY A 160 13.94 2.67 -5.66
C GLY A 160 13.56 2.48 -7.13
N TYR A 161 12.61 3.28 -7.58
CA TYR A 161 12.16 3.33 -8.96
C TYR A 161 12.42 4.68 -9.63
N ASP A 162 13.07 5.60 -8.93
CA ASP A 162 13.35 6.93 -9.42
C ASP A 162 14.41 6.88 -10.52
N ILE A 163 14.12 7.46 -11.68
CA ILE A 163 14.98 7.38 -12.87
C ILE A 163 16.30 8.13 -12.66
N ASP A 164 16.28 9.23 -11.93
CA ASP A 164 17.45 10.10 -11.72
C ASP A 164 18.39 9.63 -10.62
N THR A 165 17.95 8.75 -9.75
CA THR A 165 18.78 8.19 -8.67
C THR A 165 18.96 6.68 -8.77
N ALA A 166 18.00 6.00 -9.39
CA ALA A 166 18.02 4.56 -9.55
C ALA A 166 19.01 4.16 -10.64
N MET A 167 19.96 3.32 -10.30
CA MET A 167 20.67 2.59 -11.33
C MET A 167 19.71 1.56 -11.94
N GLY A 168 19.84 1.27 -13.23
CA GLY A 168 18.89 0.42 -13.97
C GLY A 168 18.62 -0.97 -13.38
N TYR A 169 19.40 -1.42 -12.41
CA TYR A 169 19.19 -2.68 -11.68
C TYR A 169 18.37 -2.52 -10.39
N GLU A 170 18.20 -1.30 -9.87
CA GLU A 170 17.53 -1.08 -8.57
C GLU A 170 16.10 -1.63 -8.51
N PRO A 171 15.26 -1.50 -9.54
CA PRO A 171 13.93 -2.12 -9.52
C PRO A 171 13.95 -3.64 -9.31
N ARG A 172 15.03 -4.32 -9.73
CA ARG A 172 15.24 -5.75 -9.46
C ARG A 172 15.66 -5.98 -8.01
N ILE A 173 16.54 -5.13 -7.48
CA ILE A 173 16.99 -5.18 -6.07
C ILE A 173 15.80 -5.01 -5.13
N VAL A 174 14.89 -4.07 -5.41
CA VAL A 174 13.65 -3.89 -4.65
C VAL A 174 12.87 -5.21 -4.57
N LYS A 175 12.73 -5.94 -5.69
CA LYS A 175 12.00 -7.22 -5.71
C LYS A 175 12.75 -8.35 -5.01
N TRP A 176 14.07 -8.40 -5.16
CA TRP A 176 14.89 -9.38 -4.43
C TRP A 176 14.86 -9.12 -2.92
N GLY A 177 14.93 -7.87 -2.49
CA GLY A 177 14.77 -7.48 -1.10
C GLY A 177 13.40 -7.88 -0.54
N THR A 178 12.33 -7.60 -1.28
CA THR A 178 10.98 -8.02 -0.92
C THR A 178 10.89 -9.53 -0.67
N TRP A 179 11.48 -10.33 -1.56
CA TRP A 179 11.53 -11.79 -1.41
C TRP A 179 12.44 -12.23 -0.26
N PHE A 180 13.61 -11.64 -0.12
CA PHE A 180 14.60 -11.98 0.91
C PHE A 180 14.02 -11.77 2.31
N GLU A 181 13.33 -10.65 2.52
CA GLU A 181 12.69 -10.29 3.78
C GLU A 181 11.34 -10.99 4.01
N ARG A 182 10.98 -11.94 3.15
CA ARG A 182 9.72 -12.70 3.22
C ARG A 182 8.47 -11.83 3.15
N ALA A 183 8.58 -10.64 2.58
CA ALA A 183 7.42 -9.81 2.34
C ALA A 183 6.49 -10.48 1.32
N THR A 184 5.20 -10.52 1.63
CA THR A 184 4.19 -11.20 0.82
C THR A 184 3.56 -10.28 -0.22
N GLY A 185 3.91 -8.99 -0.21
CA GLY A 185 3.40 -8.01 -1.16
C GLY A 185 4.32 -6.81 -1.33
N PHE A 186 4.05 -6.09 -2.40
CA PHE A 186 4.71 -4.85 -2.72
C PHE A 186 3.68 -3.83 -3.20
N LEU A 187 3.74 -2.63 -2.67
CA LEU A 187 2.88 -1.52 -3.03
C LEU A 187 3.70 -0.46 -3.75
N PHE A 188 3.15 0.05 -4.84
CA PHE A 188 3.61 1.29 -5.44
C PHE A 188 2.42 2.24 -5.57
N TRP A 189 2.58 3.45 -5.09
CA TRP A 189 1.47 4.37 -4.86
C TRP A 189 0.72 4.76 -6.12
N ARG A 190 1.40 4.80 -7.27
CA ARG A 190 0.84 5.08 -8.59
C ARG A 190 1.70 4.49 -9.70
N THR A 191 1.10 4.26 -10.84
CA THR A 191 1.80 3.68 -11.99
C THR A 191 1.73 4.55 -13.24
N ASN A 192 0.85 5.56 -13.24
CA ASN A 192 0.57 6.44 -14.37
C ASN A 192 0.31 7.88 -13.90
N TYR A 193 1.19 8.41 -13.06
CA TYR A 193 1.03 9.75 -12.45
C TYR A 193 1.23 10.90 -13.44
N TRP A 194 1.14 10.62 -14.69
CA TRP A 194 1.23 11.57 -15.79
C TRP A 194 -0.15 12.06 -16.31
N VAL A 195 -1.26 11.69 -15.67
CA VAL A 195 -2.63 11.99 -16.18
C VAL A 195 -2.86 13.49 -16.43
N ASP A 196 -2.24 14.35 -15.63
CA ASP A 196 -2.32 15.81 -15.77
C ASP A 196 -0.99 16.43 -16.21
N GLN A 197 -0.06 15.64 -16.74
CA GLN A 197 1.31 16.03 -17.05
C GLN A 197 1.74 15.41 -18.39
N ASP A 198 2.78 15.96 -19.02
CA ASP A 198 3.37 15.32 -20.19
C ASP A 198 4.13 14.05 -19.78
N PRO A 199 3.64 12.84 -20.13
CA PRO A 199 4.27 11.59 -19.72
C PRO A 199 5.66 11.40 -20.33
N TRP A 200 5.96 12.11 -21.42
CA TRP A 200 7.22 12.02 -22.15
C TRP A 200 8.26 13.05 -21.69
N ASN A 201 7.83 14.04 -20.91
CA ASN A 201 8.69 15.05 -20.34
C ASN A 201 8.75 14.91 -18.81
N VAL A 202 9.27 13.77 -18.36
CA VAL A 202 9.39 13.45 -16.92
C VAL A 202 10.21 14.50 -16.15
N TRP A 203 11.16 15.17 -16.81
CA TRP A 203 11.98 16.23 -16.21
C TRP A 203 11.18 17.52 -15.94
N ALA A 204 10.18 17.82 -16.73
CA ALA A 204 9.28 18.97 -16.46
C ALA A 204 8.38 18.72 -15.27
N ASN A 205 8.02 17.47 -15.03
CA ASN A 205 7.10 17.05 -13.98
C ASN A 205 7.71 17.13 -12.57
N VAL A 206 9.02 17.19 -12.48
CA VAL A 206 9.80 17.31 -11.22
C VAL A 206 9.54 18.63 -10.50
N LYS A 207 9.13 19.69 -11.21
CA LYS A 207 9.03 21.04 -10.63
C LYS A 207 7.88 21.23 -9.64
N GLU A 208 6.87 20.36 -9.66
CA GLU A 208 5.66 20.53 -8.84
C GLU A 208 5.73 19.79 -7.51
N PHE A 209 6.57 18.79 -7.38
CA PHE A 209 6.56 17.87 -6.22
C PHE A 209 7.38 18.33 -5.00
N THR A 210 7.77 19.51 -4.86
CA THR A 210 8.65 20.13 -3.86
C THR A 210 10.06 20.37 -4.39
N LYS A 211 10.55 21.57 -4.15
CA LYS A 211 11.86 22.04 -4.62
C LYS A 211 13.07 21.23 -4.11
N THR A 212 12.85 20.23 -3.26
CA THR A 212 13.91 19.51 -2.55
C THR A 212 13.82 17.99 -2.60
N MET A 213 12.69 17.39 -3.00
CA MET A 213 12.48 15.93 -2.96
C MET A 213 11.80 15.38 -4.23
N ALA A 214 11.80 16.15 -5.30
CA ALA A 214 11.26 15.68 -6.55
C ALA A 214 12.17 14.62 -7.16
N ARG A 215 11.61 13.49 -7.52
CA ARG A 215 12.27 12.36 -8.14
C ARG A 215 11.60 12.03 -9.46
N ASN A 216 12.38 11.98 -10.53
CA ASN A 216 11.86 11.56 -11.81
C ASN A 216 11.48 10.09 -11.78
N GLY A 217 10.30 9.78 -12.30
CA GLY A 217 9.81 8.42 -12.40
C GLY A 217 9.00 7.93 -11.21
N ASP A 218 8.95 8.67 -10.10
CA ASP A 218 8.09 8.29 -8.98
C ASP A 218 6.61 8.36 -9.40
N GLY A 219 5.94 7.21 -9.35
CA GLY A 219 4.57 7.06 -9.85
C GLY A 219 4.45 6.75 -11.36
N PHE A 220 5.55 6.54 -12.08
CA PHE A 220 5.59 6.30 -13.53
C PHE A 220 6.13 4.90 -13.84
N LEU A 221 5.26 3.92 -13.97
CA LEU A 221 5.62 2.57 -14.42
C LEU A 221 5.06 2.24 -15.80
N PHE A 222 3.97 2.89 -16.18
CA PHE A 222 3.35 2.74 -17.49
C PHE A 222 3.28 4.08 -18.19
N TYR A 223 3.54 4.07 -19.47
CA TYR A 223 3.46 5.22 -20.36
C TYR A 223 2.33 4.99 -21.37
N PRO A 224 1.72 6.04 -21.95
CA PRO A 224 0.78 5.85 -23.03
C PRO A 224 1.47 5.19 -24.24
N GLY A 225 0.70 4.46 -25.07
CA GLY A 225 1.22 3.63 -26.15
C GLY A 225 2.11 4.38 -27.12
N ASP A 226 1.65 5.51 -27.66
CA ASP A 226 2.39 6.25 -28.65
C ASP A 226 2.51 7.74 -28.33
N HIS A 227 3.70 8.27 -28.56
CA HIS A 227 3.99 9.70 -28.45
C HIS A 227 3.27 10.52 -29.54
N ASP A 228 2.99 9.91 -30.67
CA ASP A 228 2.33 10.52 -31.85
C ASP A 228 0.81 10.30 -31.91
N GLY A 229 0.24 9.62 -30.90
CA GLY A 229 -1.20 9.37 -30.81
C GLY A 229 -1.68 8.19 -31.65
N THR A 230 -0.80 7.40 -32.24
CA THR A 230 -1.17 6.13 -32.87
C THR A 230 -1.24 5.04 -31.80
N ALA A 231 -2.35 4.31 -31.75
CA ALA A 231 -2.51 3.21 -30.78
C ALA A 231 -1.54 2.06 -31.13
N GLY A 232 -0.65 1.76 -30.18
CA GLY A 232 0.20 0.56 -30.26
C GLY A 232 -0.57 -0.72 -30.02
#